data_8b140ae4b68772a626c68e04b7a276d9
#
_entry.id   8b140ae4b68772a626c68e04b7a276d9
#
_cell.length_a   1.000
_cell.length_b   1.000
_cell.length_c   1.000
_cell.angle_alpha   90.00
_cell.angle_beta   90.00
_cell.angle_gamma   90.00
#
_symmetry.space_group_name_H-M   'P 1'
#
loop_
_entity.id
_entity.type
_entity.pdbx_description
1 polymer ?
#
loop_
_entity_poly.entity_id
_entity_poly.type
_entity_poly.pdbx_seq_one_letter_code
_entity_poly.pdbx_strand_id
1 'polypeptide(L)'
;MENIQDIIYSDDYADLIIPFRNLTPEDFLEVYAQFHPQIINEDYAVIHALLPPGSTIGPAGFLYSIVPNLFTVLDTTSLEAAGILRTQTQPALQLEGNGVLMGFLDTGILYTHPVFQAPGNLSRILRIWDQTIPSPEGNGPFGYGTEYTGEEINAALRLPDPLSAVPTTDVNGHGTFVAGTAAGSSDPLSDFTGAAPKARIAMVRLKEAKQNLRSFYFASGDGPIYQENDLMTGIQYLVDLARRLSMPLVICLALG
;
A
#
# COMPACT_ATOMS: atom_id res chain seq x y z
N MET A 1 15.66 21.60 10.42
CA MET A 1 15.45 20.14 10.51
C MET A 1 15.10 19.69 9.12
N GLU A 2 15.76 18.66 8.62
CA GLU A 2 15.37 18.04 7.36
C GLU A 2 13.93 17.51 7.47
N ASN A 3 13.17 17.62 6.41
CA ASN A 3 11.80 17.11 6.39
C ASN A 3 11.88 15.57 6.37
N ILE A 4 11.14 14.89 7.24
CA ILE A 4 11.12 13.42 7.31
C ILE A 4 10.79 12.79 5.94
N GLN A 5 9.93 13.42 5.15
CA GLN A 5 9.58 12.96 3.81
C GLN A 5 10.81 12.94 2.88
N ASP A 6 11.67 13.95 2.92
CA ASP A 6 12.88 14.01 2.09
C ASP A 6 13.84 12.86 2.45
N ILE A 7 13.93 12.53 3.74
CA ILE A 7 14.74 11.41 4.26
C ILE A 7 14.20 10.06 3.77
N ILE A 8 12.88 9.86 3.82
CA ILE A 8 12.22 8.61 3.40
C ILE A 8 12.41 8.33 1.89
N TYR A 9 12.46 9.36 1.07
CA TYR A 9 12.69 9.21 -0.36
C TYR A 9 14.16 9.22 -0.78
N SER A 10 15.07 9.60 0.12
CA SER A 10 16.50 9.69 -0.20
C SER A 10 17.20 8.34 -0.16
N ASP A 11 17.99 8.05 -1.18
CA ASP A 11 18.90 6.89 -1.20
C ASP A 11 20.13 7.06 -0.28
N ASP A 12 20.37 8.28 0.23
CA ASP A 12 21.45 8.54 1.18
C ASP A 12 21.15 8.00 2.59
N TYR A 13 19.90 7.64 2.86
CA TYR A 13 19.48 7.07 4.14
C TYR A 13 19.06 5.61 3.99
N ALA A 14 19.59 4.74 4.87
CA ALA A 14 19.13 3.37 5.02
C ALA A 14 17.94 3.32 5.98
N ASP A 15 16.86 2.68 5.57
CA ASP A 15 15.73 2.37 6.44
C ASP A 15 16.04 1.06 7.18
N LEU A 16 15.84 1.06 8.50
CA LEU A 16 16.10 -0.09 9.35
C LEU A 16 14.91 -0.35 10.26
N ILE A 17 14.41 -1.58 10.29
CA ILE A 17 13.26 -1.98 11.11
C ILE A 17 13.76 -2.37 12.51
N ILE A 18 13.30 -1.67 13.53
CA ILE A 18 13.69 -1.89 14.93
C ILE A 18 12.49 -2.45 15.71
N PRO A 19 12.58 -3.69 16.24
CA PRO A 19 11.65 -4.16 17.24
C PRO A 19 11.97 -3.51 18.60
N PHE A 20 10.96 -2.88 19.24
CA PHE A 20 11.20 -2.10 20.49
C PHE A 20 10.32 -2.51 21.68
N ARG A 21 9.96 -3.78 21.74
CA ARG A 21 9.06 -4.37 22.76
C ARG A 21 9.32 -4.01 24.22
N ASN A 22 10.52 -3.52 24.53
CA ASN A 22 10.94 -3.17 25.90
C ASN A 22 10.97 -1.64 26.16
N LEU A 23 10.53 -0.84 25.21
CA LEU A 23 10.48 0.62 25.32
C LEU A 23 9.04 1.08 25.08
N THR A 24 8.66 2.22 25.68
CA THR A 24 7.47 2.91 25.22
C THR A 24 7.73 3.61 23.89
N PRO A 25 6.71 3.93 23.07
CA PRO A 25 6.90 4.71 21.86
C PRO A 25 7.64 6.04 22.11
N GLU A 26 7.32 6.73 23.21
CA GLU A 26 7.94 7.98 23.61
C GLU A 26 9.43 7.80 23.92
N ASP A 27 9.78 6.80 24.72
CA ASP A 27 11.17 6.47 25.04
C ASP A 27 11.96 6.09 23.79
N PHE A 28 11.32 5.34 22.86
CA PHE A 28 11.95 4.98 21.59
C PHE A 28 12.27 6.21 20.75
N LEU A 29 11.32 7.14 20.61
CA LEU A 29 11.50 8.37 19.85
C LEU A 29 12.64 9.24 20.44
N GLU A 30 12.79 9.28 21.76
CA GLU A 30 13.86 10.02 22.43
C GLU A 30 15.23 9.35 22.22
N VAL A 31 15.32 8.04 22.45
CA VAL A 31 16.59 7.27 22.32
C VAL A 31 17.13 7.32 20.90
N TYR A 32 16.26 7.22 19.90
CA TYR A 32 16.66 7.17 18.49
C TYR A 32 16.48 8.50 17.75
N ALA A 33 16.28 9.62 18.45
CA ALA A 33 15.99 10.94 17.88
C ALA A 33 16.94 11.36 16.74
N GLN A 34 18.23 11.02 16.83
CA GLN A 34 19.25 11.34 15.82
C GLN A 34 19.10 10.55 14.50
N PHE A 35 18.28 9.51 14.48
CA PHE A 35 18.04 8.64 13.33
C PHE A 35 16.64 8.82 12.73
N HIS A 36 15.98 9.95 13.01
CA HIS A 36 14.66 10.27 12.48
C HIS A 36 13.64 9.12 12.65
N PRO A 37 13.38 8.67 13.90
CA PRO A 37 12.55 7.50 14.17
C PRO A 37 11.10 7.69 13.77
N GLN A 38 10.47 6.60 13.30
CA GLN A 38 9.07 6.56 12.89
C GLN A 38 8.41 5.30 13.46
N ILE A 39 7.36 5.48 14.28
CA ILE A 39 6.63 4.35 14.85
C ILE A 39 5.70 3.73 13.79
N ILE A 40 5.79 2.42 13.61
CA ILE A 40 4.85 1.66 12.77
C ILE A 40 3.65 1.20 13.59
N ASN A 41 3.91 0.51 14.71
CA ASN A 41 2.90 -0.02 15.62
C ASN A 41 3.50 -0.23 17.03
N GLU A 42 2.80 -0.99 17.89
CA GLU A 42 3.22 -1.22 19.29
C GLU A 42 4.54 -1.99 19.43
N ASP A 43 4.97 -2.75 18.41
CA ASP A 43 6.14 -3.63 18.44
C ASP A 43 7.30 -3.15 17.57
N TYR A 44 7.04 -2.33 16.53
CA TYR A 44 8.00 -2.02 15.48
C TYR A 44 8.06 -0.52 15.14
N ALA A 45 9.26 -0.06 14.87
CA ALA A 45 9.55 1.26 14.34
C ALA A 45 10.58 1.18 13.20
N VAL A 46 10.66 2.22 12.39
CA VAL A 46 11.74 2.44 11.42
C VAL A 46 12.65 3.54 11.93
N ILE A 47 13.94 3.38 11.75
CA ILE A 47 14.91 4.46 11.86
C ILE A 47 15.56 4.68 10.49
N HIS A 48 15.96 5.90 10.20
CA HIS A 48 16.59 6.32 8.95
C HIS A 48 18.04 6.72 9.22
N ALA A 49 18.98 5.83 8.90
CA ALA A 49 20.40 6.04 9.16
C ALA A 49 21.11 6.64 7.95
N LEU A 50 21.71 7.81 8.11
CA LEU A 50 22.50 8.43 7.05
C LEU A 50 23.70 7.52 6.69
N LEU A 51 23.84 7.19 5.42
CA LEU A 51 24.95 6.41 4.89
C LEU A 51 26.15 7.33 4.60
N PRO A 52 27.37 6.92 4.92
CA PRO A 52 28.56 7.65 4.48
C PRO A 52 28.61 7.74 2.95
N PRO A 53 29.09 8.84 2.36
CA PRO A 53 29.17 9.02 0.92
C PRO A 53 29.88 7.85 0.22
N GLY A 54 29.22 7.25 -0.79
CA GLY A 54 29.74 6.11 -1.54
C GLY A 54 29.69 4.77 -0.80
N SER A 55 29.07 4.71 0.37
CA SER A 55 28.82 3.46 1.09
C SER A 55 27.48 2.84 0.69
N THR A 56 27.37 1.53 0.87
CA THR A 56 26.13 0.77 0.74
C THR A 56 25.78 0.14 2.09
N ILE A 57 24.51 -0.25 2.27
CA ILE A 57 24.15 -1.13 3.38
C ILE A 57 25.01 -2.38 3.27
N GLY A 58 25.76 -2.70 4.32
CA GLY A 58 26.65 -3.84 4.31
C GLY A 58 26.67 -4.56 5.66
N PRO A 59 27.05 -5.83 5.68
CA PRO A 59 27.06 -6.64 6.90
C PRO A 59 28.00 -6.11 8.01
N ALA A 60 28.92 -5.21 7.67
CA ALA A 60 29.82 -4.59 8.64
C ALA A 60 29.21 -3.38 9.39
N GLY A 61 28.09 -2.82 8.90
CA GLY A 61 27.47 -1.63 9.48
C GLY A 61 26.19 -1.87 10.25
N PHE A 62 25.39 -2.86 9.83
CA PHE A 62 24.06 -3.13 10.41
C PHE A 62 23.85 -4.62 10.62
N LEU A 63 23.05 -4.97 11.64
CA LEU A 63 22.62 -6.36 11.84
C LEU A 63 21.65 -6.73 10.71
N TYR A 64 21.88 -7.87 10.08
CA TYR A 64 21.02 -8.38 8.99
C TYR A 64 19.53 -8.42 9.37
N SER A 65 19.25 -8.73 10.64
CA SER A 65 17.88 -8.88 11.16
C SER A 65 17.07 -7.58 11.22
N ILE A 66 17.70 -6.41 11.04
CA ILE A 66 17.01 -5.11 11.03
C ILE A 66 16.95 -4.48 9.63
N VAL A 67 17.62 -5.09 8.65
CA VAL A 67 17.56 -4.65 7.25
C VAL A 67 16.24 -5.15 6.65
N PRO A 68 15.41 -4.25 6.07
CA PRO A 68 14.15 -4.63 5.45
C PRO A 68 14.32 -5.64 4.32
N ASN A 69 13.42 -6.62 4.22
CA ASN A 69 13.37 -7.52 3.07
C ASN A 69 12.85 -6.80 1.83
N LEU A 70 13.07 -7.41 0.66
CA LEU A 70 12.53 -6.97 -0.63
C LEU A 70 11.42 -7.90 -1.09
N PHE A 71 10.43 -7.34 -1.76
CA PHE A 71 9.28 -8.04 -2.32
C PHE A 71 9.02 -7.57 -3.75
N THR A 72 8.45 -8.44 -4.58
CA THR A 72 7.99 -8.12 -5.93
C THR A 72 6.56 -8.64 -6.13
N VAL A 73 5.95 -8.30 -7.27
CA VAL A 73 4.61 -8.79 -7.62
C VAL A 73 4.64 -10.28 -7.94
N LEU A 74 3.60 -11.02 -7.54
CA LEU A 74 3.42 -12.44 -7.85
C LEU A 74 2.62 -12.62 -9.14
N ASP A 75 2.88 -13.70 -9.87
CA ASP A 75 2.10 -14.08 -11.05
C ASP A 75 0.69 -14.59 -10.66
N THR A 76 -0.29 -14.33 -11.52
CA THR A 76 -1.73 -14.38 -11.23
C THR A 76 -2.42 -15.71 -11.59
N THR A 77 -1.69 -16.77 -11.84
CA THR A 77 -2.22 -18.06 -12.37
C THR A 77 -3.12 -18.87 -11.42
N SER A 78 -3.44 -18.40 -10.20
CA SER A 78 -4.10 -19.21 -9.17
C SER A 78 -5.61 -18.96 -8.92
N LEU A 79 -6.26 -18.01 -9.59
CA LEU A 79 -7.62 -17.55 -9.23
C LEU A 79 -8.75 -18.46 -9.72
N GLU A 80 -8.57 -19.23 -10.79
CA GLU A 80 -9.58 -20.16 -11.31
C GLU A 80 -9.83 -21.38 -10.39
N ALA A 81 -8.86 -21.74 -9.56
CA ALA A 81 -8.91 -22.94 -8.72
C ALA A 81 -9.73 -22.78 -7.42
N ALA A 82 -10.07 -21.54 -7.01
CA ALA A 82 -10.59 -21.26 -5.66
C ALA A 82 -12.10 -21.48 -5.47
N GLY A 83 -12.88 -21.82 -6.52
CA GLY A 83 -14.32 -22.12 -6.40
C GLY A 83 -15.20 -20.95 -5.93
N ILE A 84 -14.72 -19.72 -5.99
CA ILE A 84 -15.36 -18.51 -5.46
C ILE A 84 -16.75 -18.26 -6.06
N LEU A 85 -16.92 -18.51 -7.36
CA LEU A 85 -18.20 -18.31 -8.05
C LEU A 85 -19.35 -19.15 -7.46
N ARG A 86 -19.05 -20.31 -6.89
CA ARG A 86 -20.07 -21.18 -6.26
C ARG A 86 -20.61 -20.60 -4.95
N THR A 87 -19.85 -19.78 -4.24
CA THR A 87 -20.29 -19.16 -2.97
C THR A 87 -21.14 -17.92 -3.22
N GLN A 88 -20.90 -17.19 -4.30
CA GLN A 88 -21.69 -16.01 -4.69
C GLN A 88 -23.11 -16.41 -5.19
N THR A 89 -23.22 -17.54 -5.89
CA THR A 89 -24.46 -18.02 -6.46
C THR A 89 -25.36 -18.77 -5.48
N GLN A 90 -24.96 -18.92 -4.21
CA GLN A 90 -25.79 -19.52 -3.17
C GLN A 90 -26.96 -18.59 -2.79
N PRO A 91 -28.22 -18.90 -3.14
CA PRO A 91 -29.36 -17.98 -2.98
C PRO A 91 -29.62 -17.55 -1.53
N ALA A 92 -29.17 -18.37 -0.56
CA ALA A 92 -29.39 -18.13 0.87
C ALA A 92 -28.32 -17.23 1.53
N LEU A 93 -27.15 -17.06 0.94
CA LEU A 93 -26.01 -16.39 1.59
C LEU A 93 -25.64 -15.07 0.94
N GLN A 94 -25.75 -14.94 -0.39
CA GLN A 94 -25.41 -13.73 -1.19
C GLN A 94 -24.10 -13.05 -0.70
N LEU A 95 -23.03 -13.85 -0.55
CA LEU A 95 -21.76 -13.37 0.00
C LEU A 95 -20.99 -12.56 -1.07
N GLU A 96 -21.30 -11.28 -1.19
CA GLU A 96 -20.74 -10.37 -2.17
C GLU A 96 -19.80 -9.31 -1.56
N GLY A 97 -19.43 -9.48 -0.28
CA GLY A 97 -18.52 -8.56 0.44
C GLY A 97 -19.18 -7.28 0.93
N ASN A 98 -20.50 -7.20 1.00
CA ASN A 98 -21.19 -6.01 1.49
C ASN A 98 -20.80 -5.70 2.95
N GLY A 99 -20.40 -4.44 3.22
CA GLY A 99 -19.97 -3.99 4.55
C GLY A 99 -18.53 -4.38 4.92
N VAL A 100 -17.78 -5.03 4.02
CA VAL A 100 -16.37 -5.39 4.22
C VAL A 100 -15.46 -4.38 3.50
N LEU A 101 -14.37 -4.01 4.15
CA LEU A 101 -13.26 -3.28 3.52
C LEU A 101 -12.23 -4.30 2.99
N MET A 102 -11.96 -4.23 1.69
CA MET A 102 -10.82 -4.92 1.08
C MET A 102 -9.67 -3.94 0.90
N GLY A 103 -8.58 -4.20 1.58
CA GLY A 103 -7.33 -3.45 1.49
C GLY A 103 -6.35 -4.14 0.55
N PHE A 104 -5.71 -3.37 -0.31
CA PHE A 104 -4.69 -3.84 -1.25
C PHE A 104 -3.39 -3.09 -1.03
N LEU A 105 -2.26 -3.82 -1.08
CA LEU A 105 -0.93 -3.23 -1.17
C LEU A 105 -0.31 -3.75 -2.46
N ASP A 106 -0.12 -2.85 -3.44
CA ASP A 106 0.28 -3.25 -4.80
C ASP A 106 0.85 -2.07 -5.60
N THR A 107 0.99 -2.24 -6.92
CA THR A 107 1.50 -1.25 -7.88
C THR A 107 0.60 -0.01 -8.04
N GLY A 108 -0.62 -0.05 -7.51
CA GLY A 108 -1.62 1.01 -7.61
C GLY A 108 -2.98 0.50 -8.06
N ILE A 109 -3.86 1.44 -8.45
CA ILE A 109 -5.18 1.13 -8.99
C ILE A 109 -5.59 2.19 -10.01
N LEU A 110 -6.06 1.73 -11.17
CA LEU A 110 -6.71 2.60 -12.15
C LEU A 110 -8.13 2.92 -11.66
N TYR A 111 -8.23 3.88 -10.75
CA TYR A 111 -9.49 4.20 -10.06
C TYR A 111 -10.60 4.70 -11.00
N THR A 112 -10.25 5.16 -12.18
CA THR A 112 -11.19 5.59 -13.22
C THR A 112 -11.88 4.41 -13.93
N HIS A 113 -11.37 3.17 -13.74
CA HIS A 113 -11.95 2.01 -14.39
C HIS A 113 -13.37 1.71 -13.85
N PRO A 114 -14.38 1.52 -14.71
CA PRO A 114 -15.77 1.32 -14.30
C PRO A 114 -15.99 0.17 -13.31
N VAL A 115 -15.12 -0.85 -13.33
CA VAL A 115 -15.20 -2.03 -12.44
C VAL A 115 -15.10 -1.65 -10.95
N PHE A 116 -14.59 -0.47 -10.62
CA PHE A 116 -14.51 0.02 -9.23
C PHE A 116 -15.62 0.99 -8.84
N GLN A 117 -16.63 1.13 -9.71
CA GLN A 117 -17.77 2.00 -9.47
C GLN A 117 -19.02 1.21 -9.08
N ALA A 118 -19.85 1.84 -8.24
CA ALA A 118 -21.20 1.40 -7.92
C ALA A 118 -22.22 2.07 -8.87
N PRO A 119 -23.48 1.63 -8.87
CA PRO A 119 -24.55 2.31 -9.59
C PRO A 119 -24.59 3.82 -9.26
N GLY A 120 -24.72 4.65 -10.31
CA GLY A 120 -24.65 6.12 -10.18
C GLY A 120 -23.23 6.69 -10.32
N ASN A 121 -22.28 5.91 -10.81
CA ASN A 121 -20.88 6.30 -11.07
C ASN A 121 -20.14 6.78 -9.81
N LEU A 122 -20.51 6.25 -8.65
CA LEU A 122 -19.80 6.51 -7.40
C LEU A 122 -18.70 5.48 -7.18
N SER A 123 -17.53 5.92 -6.84
CA SER A 123 -16.41 5.02 -6.52
C SER A 123 -16.72 4.16 -5.30
N ARG A 124 -16.35 2.88 -5.36
CA ARG A 124 -16.31 1.99 -4.19
C ARG A 124 -14.99 2.09 -3.44
N ILE A 125 -14.03 2.83 -4.00
CA ILE A 125 -12.74 3.11 -3.36
C ILE A 125 -12.97 4.21 -2.32
N LEU A 126 -12.69 3.87 -1.06
CA LEU A 126 -12.83 4.81 0.06
C LEU A 126 -11.57 5.63 0.28
N ARG A 127 -10.40 5.04 0.03
CA ARG A 127 -9.09 5.67 0.20
C ARG A 127 -8.09 5.09 -0.78
N ILE A 128 -7.19 5.95 -1.25
CA ILE A 128 -5.93 5.56 -1.89
C ILE A 128 -4.81 6.27 -1.14
N TRP A 129 -3.86 5.53 -0.60
CA TRP A 129 -2.60 6.08 -0.14
C TRP A 129 -1.53 5.79 -1.18
N ASP A 130 -1.09 6.80 -1.89
CA ASP A 130 -0.02 6.69 -2.87
C ASP A 130 1.32 7.07 -2.22
N GLN A 131 2.15 6.08 -1.94
CA GLN A 131 3.47 6.28 -1.35
C GLN A 131 4.48 6.85 -2.35
N THR A 132 4.15 6.91 -3.64
CA THR A 132 5.05 7.43 -4.70
C THR A 132 4.91 8.93 -4.90
N ILE A 133 3.82 9.55 -4.45
CA ILE A 133 3.53 10.97 -4.63
C ILE A 133 3.76 11.69 -3.30
N PRO A 134 4.82 12.52 -3.18
CA PRO A 134 5.06 13.31 -1.99
C PRO A 134 3.87 14.22 -1.66
N SER A 135 3.48 14.28 -0.39
CA SER A 135 2.47 15.24 0.06
C SER A 135 3.06 16.66 0.04
N PRO A 136 2.36 17.66 -0.51
CA PRO A 136 2.85 19.04 -0.56
C PRO A 136 3.20 19.61 0.83
N GLU A 137 2.52 19.16 1.87
CA GLU A 137 2.70 19.62 3.25
C GLU A 137 3.38 18.59 4.16
N GLY A 138 3.81 17.43 3.64
CA GLY A 138 4.34 16.32 4.44
C GLY A 138 3.30 15.64 5.34
N ASN A 139 2.00 15.86 5.08
CA ASN A 139 0.89 15.38 5.92
C ASN A 139 0.37 13.99 5.52
N GLY A 140 1.09 13.26 4.69
CA GLY A 140 0.72 11.89 4.33
C GLY A 140 0.69 10.95 5.53
N PRO A 141 -0.01 9.82 5.42
CA PRO A 141 0.07 8.75 6.42
C PRO A 141 1.53 8.40 6.72
N PHE A 142 1.87 8.24 7.98
CA PHE A 142 3.26 8.01 8.40
C PHE A 142 4.27 9.06 7.91
N GLY A 143 3.84 10.30 7.65
CA GLY A 143 4.70 11.43 7.28
C GLY A 143 5.16 11.45 5.83
N TYR A 144 4.67 10.56 4.96
CA TYR A 144 5.01 10.53 3.54
C TYR A 144 3.85 10.04 2.66
N GLY A 145 4.02 10.18 1.35
CA GLY A 145 2.98 9.84 0.39
C GLY A 145 1.78 10.79 0.44
N THR A 146 0.82 10.59 -0.43
CA THR A 146 -0.42 11.36 -0.49
C THR A 146 -1.64 10.46 -0.33
N GLU A 147 -2.53 10.80 0.59
CA GLU A 147 -3.83 10.12 0.76
C GLU A 147 -4.89 10.84 -0.07
N TYR A 148 -5.68 10.07 -0.82
CA TYR A 148 -6.85 10.54 -1.55
C TYR A 148 -8.10 9.90 -0.96
N THR A 149 -9.09 10.74 -0.62
CA THR A 149 -10.37 10.30 -0.04
C THR A 149 -11.36 9.89 -1.14
N GLY A 150 -12.37 9.09 -0.76
CA GLY A 150 -13.45 8.72 -1.68
C GLY A 150 -14.24 9.93 -2.19
N GLU A 151 -14.29 11.04 -1.43
CA GLU A 151 -14.92 12.28 -1.85
C GLU A 151 -14.11 12.96 -2.97
N GLU A 152 -12.79 13.06 -2.81
CA GLU A 152 -11.88 13.60 -3.83
C GLU A 152 -11.88 12.73 -5.09
N ILE A 153 -11.86 11.41 -4.94
CA ILE A 153 -11.97 10.47 -6.07
C ILE A 153 -13.29 10.68 -6.82
N ASN A 154 -14.41 10.77 -6.09
CA ASN A 154 -15.72 11.03 -6.71
C ASN A 154 -15.81 12.41 -7.37
N ALA A 155 -15.15 13.41 -6.82
CA ALA A 155 -15.06 14.74 -7.44
C ALA A 155 -14.24 14.67 -8.73
N ALA A 156 -13.08 14.00 -8.70
CA ALA A 156 -12.22 13.81 -9.86
C ALA A 156 -12.92 13.07 -11.00
N LEU A 157 -13.68 12.01 -10.71
CA LEU A 157 -14.42 11.22 -11.71
C LEU A 157 -15.47 12.05 -12.50
N ARG A 158 -15.84 13.24 -12.02
CA ARG A 158 -16.75 14.13 -12.73
C ARG A 158 -16.04 15.11 -13.67
N LEU A 159 -14.71 15.15 -13.62
CA LEU A 159 -13.90 16.03 -14.47
C LEU A 159 -13.64 15.38 -15.84
N PRO A 160 -13.44 16.17 -16.90
CA PRO A 160 -13.00 15.64 -18.19
C PRO A 160 -11.67 14.88 -18.13
N ASP A 161 -10.78 15.30 -17.24
CA ASP A 161 -9.52 14.62 -16.92
C ASP A 161 -9.43 14.39 -15.40
N PRO A 162 -9.84 13.22 -14.91
CA PRO A 162 -9.77 12.88 -13.49
C PRO A 162 -8.37 12.94 -12.91
N LEU A 163 -7.34 12.57 -13.69
CA LEU A 163 -5.96 12.53 -13.22
C LEU A 163 -5.38 13.91 -12.95
N SER A 164 -5.99 14.97 -13.47
CA SER A 164 -5.59 16.35 -13.14
C SER A 164 -5.84 16.71 -11.68
N ALA A 165 -6.82 16.07 -11.03
CA ALA A 165 -7.17 16.33 -9.63
C ALA A 165 -6.65 15.23 -8.68
N VAL A 166 -6.70 13.97 -9.10
CA VAL A 166 -6.22 12.79 -8.36
C VAL A 166 -5.23 12.05 -9.25
N PRO A 167 -3.93 12.44 -9.24
CA PRO A 167 -2.93 11.98 -10.21
C PRO A 167 -2.41 10.55 -9.97
N THR A 168 -2.90 9.87 -8.93
CA THR A 168 -2.52 8.47 -8.68
C THR A 168 -3.08 7.55 -9.76
N THR A 169 -2.28 6.57 -10.17
CA THR A 169 -2.67 5.60 -11.20
C THR A 169 -1.87 4.31 -11.01
N ASP A 170 -2.15 3.29 -11.81
CA ASP A 170 -1.40 2.04 -11.87
C ASP A 170 -0.79 1.87 -13.27
N VAL A 171 0.49 2.22 -13.39
CA VAL A 171 1.23 2.11 -14.65
C VAL A 171 1.58 0.65 -14.98
N ASN A 172 1.77 -0.18 -13.96
CA ASN A 172 2.11 -1.59 -14.14
C ASN A 172 0.88 -2.43 -14.52
N GLY A 173 -0.29 -2.11 -13.96
CA GLY A 173 -1.54 -2.81 -14.17
C GLY A 173 -1.81 -3.99 -13.22
N HIS A 174 -0.80 -4.46 -12.48
CA HIS A 174 -0.94 -5.61 -11.59
C HIS A 174 -1.92 -5.34 -10.45
N GLY A 175 -1.79 -4.24 -9.72
CA GLY A 175 -2.69 -3.89 -8.62
C GLY A 175 -4.12 -3.66 -9.09
N THR A 176 -4.31 -3.07 -10.27
CA THR A 176 -5.65 -2.92 -10.90
C THR A 176 -6.27 -4.27 -11.20
N PHE A 177 -5.49 -5.20 -11.76
CA PHE A 177 -5.94 -6.56 -12.05
C PHE A 177 -6.31 -7.32 -10.78
N VAL A 178 -5.44 -7.31 -9.77
CA VAL A 178 -5.68 -7.97 -8.47
C VAL A 178 -6.93 -7.40 -7.79
N ALA A 179 -7.05 -6.06 -7.71
CA ALA A 179 -8.21 -5.40 -7.12
C ALA A 179 -9.50 -5.68 -7.91
N GLY A 180 -9.43 -5.70 -9.24
CA GLY A 180 -10.53 -6.04 -10.11
C GLY A 180 -11.04 -7.46 -9.88
N THR A 181 -10.13 -8.44 -9.88
CA THR A 181 -10.47 -9.85 -9.64
C THR A 181 -11.04 -10.08 -8.24
N ALA A 182 -10.49 -9.40 -7.23
CA ALA A 182 -10.96 -9.59 -5.85
C ALA A 182 -12.25 -8.83 -5.56
N ALA A 183 -12.38 -7.58 -6.02
CA ALA A 183 -13.45 -6.68 -5.63
C ALA A 183 -14.13 -5.94 -6.79
N GLY A 184 -13.90 -6.33 -8.03
CA GLY A 184 -14.54 -5.70 -9.18
C GLY A 184 -16.06 -5.83 -9.16
N SER A 185 -16.79 -4.77 -9.56
CA SER A 185 -18.24 -4.80 -9.74
C SER A 185 -18.63 -5.83 -10.82
N SER A 186 -19.80 -6.44 -10.66
CA SER A 186 -20.34 -7.32 -11.70
C SER A 186 -20.65 -6.51 -12.95
N ASP A 187 -20.18 -7.01 -14.08
CA ASP A 187 -20.50 -6.48 -15.41
C ASP A 187 -21.15 -7.59 -16.26
N PRO A 188 -22.47 -7.59 -16.39
CA PRO A 188 -23.18 -8.60 -17.16
C PRO A 188 -22.84 -8.60 -18.66
N LEU A 189 -22.29 -7.49 -19.20
CA LEU A 189 -21.96 -7.38 -20.61
C LEU A 189 -20.65 -8.10 -20.96
N SER A 190 -19.72 -8.14 -20.02
CA SER A 190 -18.42 -8.84 -20.18
C SER A 190 -18.37 -10.19 -19.47
N ASP A 191 -19.48 -10.66 -18.89
CA ASP A 191 -19.55 -11.86 -18.04
C ASP A 191 -18.48 -11.89 -16.93
N PHE A 192 -18.24 -10.70 -16.35
CA PHE A 192 -17.22 -10.51 -15.33
C PHE A 192 -17.86 -10.18 -13.97
N THR A 193 -17.28 -10.75 -12.91
CA THR A 193 -17.54 -10.36 -11.52
C THR A 193 -16.33 -10.65 -10.65
N GLY A 194 -15.97 -9.73 -9.78
CA GLY A 194 -14.96 -9.98 -8.75
C GLY A 194 -15.47 -10.92 -7.65
N ALA A 195 -14.55 -11.43 -6.82
CA ALA A 195 -14.88 -12.33 -5.72
C ALA A 195 -15.81 -11.67 -4.67
N ALA A 196 -15.68 -10.36 -4.46
CA ALA A 196 -16.49 -9.57 -3.52
C ALA A 196 -16.98 -8.25 -4.17
N PRO A 197 -17.92 -8.32 -5.15
CA PRO A 197 -18.28 -7.19 -6.01
C PRO A 197 -18.98 -6.04 -5.28
N LYS A 198 -19.39 -6.21 -4.02
CA LYS A 198 -19.99 -5.16 -3.16
C LYS A 198 -19.08 -4.70 -2.02
N ALA A 199 -17.86 -5.22 -1.91
CA ALA A 199 -16.89 -4.75 -0.92
C ALA A 199 -16.50 -3.29 -1.16
N ARG A 200 -16.12 -2.59 -0.10
CA ARG A 200 -15.42 -1.30 -0.17
C ARG A 200 -13.93 -1.55 -0.38
N ILE A 201 -13.26 -0.63 -1.04
CA ILE A 201 -11.87 -0.78 -1.46
C ILE A 201 -11.02 0.29 -0.80
N ALA A 202 -9.84 -0.10 -0.32
CA ALA A 202 -8.75 0.80 0.00
C ALA A 202 -7.48 0.29 -0.68
N MET A 203 -6.71 1.19 -1.30
CA MET A 203 -5.48 0.87 -2.00
C MET A 203 -4.30 1.60 -1.36
N VAL A 204 -3.22 0.87 -1.11
CA VAL A 204 -1.90 1.42 -0.87
C VAL A 204 -1.06 1.16 -2.11
N ARG A 205 -0.72 2.22 -2.84
CA ARG A 205 0.25 2.15 -3.92
C ARG A 205 1.63 2.24 -3.31
N LEU A 206 2.39 1.15 -3.41
CA LEU A 206 3.72 1.06 -2.83
C LEU A 206 4.75 1.87 -3.63
N LYS A 207 5.66 2.53 -2.93
CA LYS A 207 6.86 3.10 -3.56
C LYS A 207 7.91 2.02 -3.76
N GLU A 208 8.76 2.19 -4.77
CA GLU A 208 9.87 1.27 -5.00
C GLU A 208 10.90 1.32 -3.87
N ALA A 209 11.57 0.20 -3.68
CA ALA A 209 12.66 0.06 -2.73
C ALA A 209 13.82 1.00 -3.07
N LYS A 210 14.44 1.57 -2.04
CA LYS A 210 15.61 2.43 -2.17
C LYS A 210 16.78 1.69 -2.83
N GLN A 211 17.57 2.43 -3.60
CA GLN A 211 18.69 1.87 -4.36
C GLN A 211 19.76 1.23 -3.44
N ASN A 212 19.99 1.80 -2.25
CA ASN A 212 20.92 1.22 -1.29
C ASN A 212 20.50 -0.18 -0.83
N LEU A 213 19.19 -0.41 -0.62
CA LEU A 213 18.65 -1.72 -0.23
C LEU A 213 18.65 -2.70 -1.41
N ARG A 214 18.29 -2.24 -2.62
CA ARG A 214 18.41 -3.07 -3.84
C ARG A 214 19.85 -3.52 -4.06
N SER A 215 20.83 -2.63 -3.84
CA SER A 215 22.26 -2.95 -3.95
C SER A 215 22.71 -3.95 -2.89
N PHE A 216 22.22 -3.82 -1.65
CA PHE A 216 22.52 -4.75 -0.55
C PHE A 216 22.11 -6.19 -0.88
N TYR A 217 20.93 -6.37 -1.49
CA TYR A 217 20.43 -7.70 -1.88
C TYR A 217 20.87 -8.14 -3.29
N PHE A 218 21.70 -7.35 -3.98
CA PHE A 218 22.06 -7.58 -5.39
C PHE A 218 20.83 -7.76 -6.29
N ALA A 219 19.73 -7.11 -5.93
CA ALA A 219 18.50 -7.20 -6.68
C ALA A 219 18.64 -6.47 -8.02
N SER A 220 18.48 -7.23 -9.10
CA SER A 220 18.54 -6.75 -10.47
C SER A 220 17.27 -7.12 -11.22
N GLY A 221 16.89 -6.31 -12.21
CA GLY A 221 15.70 -6.52 -13.04
C GLY A 221 14.88 -5.26 -13.19
N ASP A 222 13.99 -5.27 -14.17
CA ASP A 222 13.14 -4.12 -14.54
C ASP A 222 11.76 -4.13 -13.86
N GLY A 223 11.47 -5.17 -13.06
CA GLY A 223 10.22 -5.29 -12.32
C GLY A 223 10.18 -4.42 -11.07
N PRO A 224 8.97 -4.08 -10.58
CA PRO A 224 8.82 -3.34 -9.33
C PRO A 224 9.32 -4.18 -8.16
N ILE A 225 10.14 -3.56 -7.31
CA ILE A 225 10.69 -4.18 -6.09
C ILE A 225 10.34 -3.26 -4.93
N TYR A 226 9.76 -3.83 -3.88
CA TYR A 226 9.27 -3.10 -2.71
C TYR A 226 10.05 -3.50 -1.46
N GLN A 227 10.11 -2.62 -0.47
CA GLN A 227 10.80 -2.87 0.80
C GLN A 227 9.81 -3.11 1.94
N GLU A 228 10.20 -3.94 2.86
CA GLU A 228 9.36 -4.47 3.93
C GLU A 228 8.72 -3.39 4.81
N ASN A 229 9.46 -2.36 5.19
CA ASN A 229 8.93 -1.29 6.02
C ASN A 229 7.77 -0.52 5.37
N ASP A 230 7.79 -0.34 4.04
CA ASP A 230 6.68 0.29 3.31
C ASP A 230 5.43 -0.61 3.27
N LEU A 231 5.63 -1.94 3.20
CA LEU A 231 4.54 -2.90 3.36
C LEU A 231 3.98 -2.85 4.78
N MET A 232 4.83 -2.82 5.81
CA MET A 232 4.41 -2.78 7.22
C MET A 232 3.59 -1.52 7.51
N THR A 233 4.04 -0.35 7.08
CA THR A 233 3.28 0.91 7.21
C THR A 233 1.98 0.86 6.43
N GLY A 234 1.99 0.26 5.23
CA GLY A 234 0.79 0.07 4.41
C GLY A 234 -0.25 -0.83 5.09
N ILE A 235 0.18 -1.95 5.67
CA ILE A 235 -0.69 -2.83 6.45
C ILE A 235 -1.26 -2.09 7.67
N GLN A 236 -0.41 -1.39 8.43
CA GLN A 236 -0.85 -0.64 9.58
C GLN A 236 -1.86 0.45 9.21
N TYR A 237 -1.60 1.19 8.12
CA TYR A 237 -2.55 2.16 7.58
C TYR A 237 -3.94 1.56 7.30
N LEU A 238 -3.99 0.39 6.64
CA LEU A 238 -5.26 -0.29 6.35
C LEU A 238 -5.99 -0.74 7.62
N VAL A 239 -5.25 -1.24 8.62
CA VAL A 239 -5.81 -1.62 9.93
C VAL A 239 -6.42 -0.41 10.63
N ASP A 240 -5.71 0.71 10.67
CA ASP A 240 -6.19 1.93 11.32
C ASP A 240 -7.38 2.56 10.55
N LEU A 241 -7.36 2.49 9.22
CA LEU A 241 -8.48 2.90 8.39
C LEU A 241 -9.73 2.06 8.69
N ALA A 242 -9.60 0.74 8.73
CA ALA A 242 -10.70 -0.18 9.02
C ALA A 242 -11.30 0.07 10.43
N ARG A 243 -10.44 0.32 11.42
CA ARG A 243 -10.86 0.70 12.78
C ARG A 243 -11.64 2.02 12.78
N ARG A 244 -11.13 3.06 12.11
CA ARG A 244 -11.81 4.36 11.98
C ARG A 244 -13.17 4.23 11.30
N LEU A 245 -13.28 3.37 10.30
CA LEU A 245 -14.52 3.12 9.55
C LEU A 245 -15.44 2.11 10.25
N SER A 246 -14.99 1.45 11.33
CA SER A 246 -15.70 0.36 12.00
C SER A 246 -16.12 -0.75 11.04
N MET A 247 -15.22 -1.13 10.11
CA MET A 247 -15.46 -2.16 9.10
C MET A 247 -14.54 -3.37 9.31
N PRO A 248 -15.05 -4.60 9.09
CA PRO A 248 -14.18 -5.76 8.95
C PRO A 248 -13.23 -5.57 7.77
N LEU A 249 -11.98 -6.03 7.94
CA LEU A 249 -10.91 -5.85 6.97
C LEU A 249 -10.43 -7.19 6.42
N VAL A 250 -10.28 -7.26 5.11
CA VAL A 250 -9.53 -8.31 4.40
C VAL A 250 -8.39 -7.63 3.66
N ILE A 251 -7.16 -8.06 3.87
CA ILE A 251 -5.98 -7.54 3.16
C ILE A 251 -5.56 -8.53 2.08
N CYS A 252 -5.37 -8.03 0.87
CA CYS A 252 -4.82 -8.77 -0.25
C CYS A 252 -3.37 -8.32 -0.49
N LEU A 253 -2.43 -9.27 -0.37
CA LEU A 253 -1.01 -9.11 -0.64
C LEU A 253 -0.64 -10.09 -1.76
N ALA A 254 -0.53 -9.59 -2.99
CA ALA A 254 -0.10 -10.38 -4.15
C ALA A 254 1.39 -10.11 -4.44
N LEU A 255 2.22 -10.20 -3.39
CA LEU A 255 3.65 -9.90 -3.39
C LEU A 255 4.43 -11.07 -2.79
N GLY A 256 5.66 -11.31 -3.29
CA GLY A 256 6.54 -12.37 -2.82
C GLY A 256 8.01 -12.19 -3.21
#